data_0a6f3c99549e1d10bf6a99629ed55760
#
_entry.id   0a6f3c99549e1d10bf6a99629ed55760
#
_cell.length_a   1.000
_cell.length_b   1.000
_cell.length_c   1.000
_cell.angle_alpha   90.00
_cell.angle_beta   90.00
_cell.angle_gamma   90.00
#
_symmetry.space_group_name_H-M   'P 1'
#
loop_
_entity.id
_entity.type
_entity.pdbx_description
1 polymer ?
#
loop_
_entity_poly.entity_id
_entity_poly.type
_entity_poly.pdbx_seq_one_letter_code
_entity_poly.pdbx_strand_id
1 'polypeptide(L)'
;MDNDTLYIGSKHGAYVDCYDASFLFFDLPNIEYIDVTYLNTAPSQSAESMFGSCPRLKEIKGLNTLNFSNVRNMSGMFAACYELQELDLTGWNTSKVRTMSYMFYCCKQLETIRGLETWNTGNVWNMSCMFSYGISYSHDGPLKNINLSNLNVSNVRDMSDMFYGCGSLKYIDVSKWDVSNLRTADHMFCQCISLENLDVSNWNVENVNNFNAMFHSCRLLKYIDVSKWNTRSAIYMCQMFEACSSLIEIDVSHFITNKVIGFGEMFKDCISLQELNLTSFCTEAVPNGAAQKGTGDYARCSTGFDGMFRNSGNLKRIYVGDKWNIENKSSEFIFLYCGTNFFMRMSAMHNLKAAGL
;
A
#
# COMPACT_ATOMS: atom_id res chain seq x y z
N MET A 1 -36.91 21.18 -9.14
CA MET A 1 -35.56 21.04 -8.53
C MET A 1 -35.33 19.57 -8.46
N ASP A 2 -34.32 19.09 -9.17
CA ASP A 2 -33.98 17.68 -9.05
C ASP A 2 -33.51 17.39 -7.63
N ASN A 3 -34.17 16.45 -6.97
CA ASN A 3 -33.91 16.15 -5.54
C ASN A 3 -32.49 15.60 -5.27
N ASP A 4 -31.74 15.32 -6.34
CA ASP A 4 -30.43 14.63 -6.27
C ASP A 4 -29.24 15.60 -6.53
N THR A 5 -29.53 16.92 -6.67
CA THR A 5 -28.51 17.94 -6.92
C THR A 5 -28.45 18.97 -5.81
N LEU A 6 -27.23 19.18 -5.24
CA LEU A 6 -26.96 20.22 -4.26
C LEU A 6 -26.24 21.39 -4.91
N TYR A 7 -26.78 22.61 -4.77
CA TYR A 7 -26.16 23.84 -5.27
C TYR A 7 -25.67 24.72 -4.13
N ILE A 8 -24.46 25.23 -4.24
CA ILE A 8 -23.91 26.24 -3.35
C ILE A 8 -23.70 27.54 -4.12
N GLY A 9 -24.40 28.61 -3.72
CA GLY A 9 -24.27 29.91 -4.30
C GLY A 9 -25.25 30.92 -3.71
N SER A 10 -25.01 32.21 -3.91
CA SER A 10 -25.95 33.27 -3.56
C SER A 10 -27.02 33.43 -4.63
N LYS A 11 -28.17 34.03 -4.27
CA LYS A 11 -29.26 34.36 -5.22
C LYS A 11 -28.84 35.20 -6.45
N HIS A 12 -27.69 35.84 -6.36
CA HIS A 12 -27.17 36.75 -7.39
C HIS A 12 -25.85 36.27 -8.00
N GLY A 13 -25.44 35.00 -7.83
CA GLY A 13 -24.23 34.44 -8.39
C GLY A 13 -22.94 34.95 -7.73
N ALA A 14 -23.02 35.50 -6.51
CA ALA A 14 -21.83 35.87 -5.76
C ALA A 14 -21.19 34.66 -5.09
N TYR A 15 -19.86 34.68 -4.92
CA TYR A 15 -19.13 33.65 -4.23
C TYR A 15 -19.52 33.59 -2.77
N VAL A 16 -19.49 32.35 -2.21
CA VAL A 16 -19.67 32.06 -0.79
C VAL A 16 -18.33 31.64 -0.22
N ASP A 17 -17.81 32.41 0.75
CA ASP A 17 -16.56 32.10 1.41
C ASP A 17 -16.72 30.90 2.34
N CYS A 18 -15.82 29.92 2.19
CA CYS A 18 -15.70 28.75 3.04
C CYS A 18 -14.42 28.85 3.88
N TYR A 19 -14.54 29.08 5.17
CA TYR A 19 -13.40 29.22 6.08
C TYR A 19 -12.87 27.88 6.58
N ASP A 20 -13.72 26.84 6.58
CA ASP A 20 -13.36 25.46 6.83
C ASP A 20 -14.16 24.56 5.90
N ALA A 21 -13.46 23.88 4.99
CA ALA A 21 -14.09 22.99 4.03
C ALA A 21 -14.15 21.53 4.54
N SER A 22 -13.70 21.28 5.77
CA SER A 22 -13.76 19.93 6.35
C SER A 22 -15.22 19.50 6.52
N PHE A 23 -15.52 18.29 6.01
CA PHE A 23 -16.83 17.65 6.12
C PHE A 23 -18.00 18.45 5.51
N LEU A 24 -17.71 19.45 4.65
CA LEU A 24 -18.75 20.39 4.14
C LEU A 24 -19.91 19.67 3.44
N PHE A 25 -19.61 18.61 2.67
CA PHE A 25 -20.57 17.76 1.97
C PHE A 25 -20.47 16.30 2.42
N PHE A 26 -20.00 16.08 3.64
CA PHE A 26 -19.80 14.73 4.17
C PHE A 26 -21.12 14.02 4.45
N ASP A 27 -21.14 12.70 4.15
CA ASP A 27 -22.26 11.79 4.46
C ASP A 27 -23.60 12.22 3.86
N LEU A 28 -23.58 12.46 2.54
CA LEU A 28 -24.77 12.77 1.74
C LEU A 28 -25.17 11.54 0.90
N PRO A 29 -25.91 10.57 1.47
CA PRO A 29 -26.09 9.24 0.87
C PRO A 29 -26.91 9.22 -0.44
N ASN A 30 -27.72 10.25 -0.67
CA ASN A 30 -28.63 10.31 -1.81
C ASN A 30 -28.24 11.34 -2.87
N ILE A 31 -27.18 12.13 -2.65
CA ILE A 31 -26.75 13.17 -3.58
C ILE A 31 -25.97 12.56 -4.73
N GLU A 32 -26.37 12.86 -5.96
CA GLU A 32 -25.69 12.43 -7.19
C GLU A 32 -24.82 13.55 -7.80
N TYR A 33 -25.20 14.82 -7.59
CA TYR A 33 -24.51 15.96 -8.17
C TYR A 33 -24.31 17.07 -7.15
N ILE A 34 -23.12 17.67 -7.13
CA ILE A 34 -22.80 18.85 -6.32
C ILE A 34 -22.27 19.94 -7.24
N ASP A 35 -22.85 21.16 -7.18
CA ASP A 35 -22.34 22.33 -7.89
C ASP A 35 -21.67 23.29 -6.91
N VAL A 36 -20.34 23.43 -7.02
CA VAL A 36 -19.50 24.28 -6.18
C VAL A 36 -18.95 25.48 -6.93
N THR A 37 -19.50 25.81 -8.10
CA THR A 37 -19.00 26.89 -9.00
C THR A 37 -18.81 28.22 -8.29
N TYR A 38 -19.64 28.53 -7.30
CA TYR A 38 -19.58 29.79 -6.54
C TYR A 38 -19.02 29.61 -5.11
N LEU A 39 -18.36 28.50 -4.82
CA LEU A 39 -17.74 28.27 -3.53
C LEU A 39 -16.28 28.78 -3.53
N ASN A 40 -15.96 29.72 -2.65
CA ASN A 40 -14.59 30.19 -2.45
C ASN A 40 -13.94 29.46 -1.29
N THR A 41 -13.02 28.54 -1.56
CA THR A 41 -12.27 27.77 -0.55
C THR A 41 -10.91 28.40 -0.18
N ALA A 42 -10.55 29.55 -0.76
CA ALA A 42 -9.27 30.20 -0.49
C ALA A 42 -8.99 30.49 1.00
N PRO A 43 -9.99 30.82 1.84
CA PRO A 43 -9.77 30.99 3.29
C PRO A 43 -9.51 29.69 4.04
N SER A 44 -9.89 28.54 3.48
CA SER A 44 -9.86 27.25 4.18
C SER A 44 -8.43 26.71 4.38
N GLN A 45 -8.17 26.17 5.56
CA GLN A 45 -6.93 25.47 5.88
C GLN A 45 -7.06 23.94 5.88
N SER A 46 -8.29 23.43 5.82
CA SER A 46 -8.58 22.01 5.76
C SER A 46 -9.72 21.72 4.78
N ALA A 47 -9.62 20.62 4.07
CA ALA A 47 -10.63 20.05 3.20
C ALA A 47 -10.81 18.56 3.52
N GLU A 48 -10.59 18.19 4.79
CA GLU A 48 -10.74 16.82 5.29
C GLU A 48 -12.16 16.32 5.01
N SER A 49 -12.25 15.17 4.33
CA SER A 49 -13.51 14.50 4.00
C SER A 49 -14.57 15.43 3.38
N MET A 50 -14.14 16.49 2.64
CA MET A 50 -15.06 17.51 2.12
C MET A 50 -16.23 16.93 1.33
N PHE A 51 -16.01 15.87 0.56
CA PHE A 51 -17.02 15.13 -0.20
C PHE A 51 -17.12 13.66 0.24
N GLY A 52 -16.51 13.31 1.38
CA GLY A 52 -16.44 11.93 1.84
C GLY A 52 -17.79 11.32 2.16
N SER A 53 -17.90 10.00 2.02
CA SER A 53 -19.13 9.24 2.30
C SER A 53 -20.37 9.68 1.49
N CYS A 54 -20.15 10.06 0.24
CA CYS A 54 -21.21 10.36 -0.72
C CYS A 54 -21.33 9.22 -1.75
N PRO A 55 -21.94 8.07 -1.39
CA PRO A 55 -21.85 6.83 -2.17
C PRO A 55 -22.48 6.91 -3.57
N ARG A 56 -23.44 7.81 -3.78
CA ARG A 56 -24.12 8.00 -5.07
C ARG A 56 -23.59 9.20 -5.86
N LEU A 57 -22.58 9.90 -5.35
CA LEU A 57 -22.01 11.07 -6.01
C LEU A 57 -21.35 10.66 -7.33
N LYS A 58 -21.80 11.27 -8.44
CA LYS A 58 -21.34 11.02 -9.81
C LYS A 58 -20.49 12.16 -10.35
N GLU A 59 -20.84 13.41 -10.02
CA GLU A 59 -20.16 14.59 -10.55
C GLU A 59 -20.12 15.73 -9.54
N ILE A 60 -19.00 16.46 -9.56
CA ILE A 60 -18.82 17.71 -8.82
C ILE A 60 -18.51 18.80 -9.83
N LYS A 61 -19.52 19.59 -10.18
CA LYS A 61 -19.35 20.71 -11.09
C LYS A 61 -18.63 21.88 -10.41
N GLY A 62 -17.68 22.49 -11.11
CA GLY A 62 -16.88 23.60 -10.57
C GLY A 62 -15.71 23.15 -9.69
N LEU A 63 -15.38 21.86 -9.66
CA LEU A 63 -14.30 21.31 -8.85
C LEU A 63 -12.94 21.99 -9.13
N ASN A 64 -12.67 22.32 -10.40
CA ASN A 64 -11.47 23.02 -10.84
C ASN A 64 -11.42 24.51 -10.47
N THR A 65 -12.53 25.09 -9.98
CA THR A 65 -12.56 26.49 -9.50
C THR A 65 -12.18 26.62 -8.02
N LEU A 66 -12.14 25.51 -7.31
CA LEU A 66 -11.81 25.52 -5.87
C LEU A 66 -10.32 25.86 -5.65
N ASN A 67 -10.09 26.76 -4.70
CA ASN A 67 -8.74 27.21 -4.35
C ASN A 67 -8.27 26.55 -3.04
N PHE A 68 -7.33 25.64 -3.16
CA PHE A 68 -6.75 24.92 -2.01
C PHE A 68 -5.33 25.40 -1.62
N SER A 69 -4.91 26.60 -2.05
CA SER A 69 -3.56 27.12 -1.80
C SER A 69 -3.19 27.29 -0.32
N ASN A 70 -4.16 27.29 0.58
CA ASN A 70 -3.95 27.37 2.03
C ASN A 70 -4.21 26.05 2.76
N VAL A 71 -4.72 25.04 2.06
CA VAL A 71 -5.11 23.76 2.66
C VAL A 71 -3.88 22.93 3.04
N ARG A 72 -3.92 22.36 4.24
CA ARG A 72 -2.89 21.48 4.79
C ARG A 72 -3.35 20.04 4.96
N ASN A 73 -4.67 19.81 5.05
CA ASN A 73 -5.27 18.49 5.22
C ASN A 73 -6.29 18.24 4.12
N MET A 74 -6.03 17.20 3.28
CA MET A 74 -6.95 16.69 2.25
C MET A 74 -7.32 15.22 2.52
N SER A 75 -7.15 14.76 3.77
CA SER A 75 -7.44 13.37 4.10
C SER A 75 -8.90 13.03 3.85
N GLY A 76 -9.15 11.87 3.23
CA GLY A 76 -10.50 11.35 2.99
C GLY A 76 -11.38 12.19 2.07
N MET A 77 -10.83 13.17 1.34
CA MET A 77 -11.62 14.19 0.63
C MET A 77 -12.72 13.62 -0.26
N PHE A 78 -12.48 12.49 -0.92
CA PHE A 78 -13.46 11.78 -1.75
C PHE A 78 -13.69 10.35 -1.26
N ALA A 79 -13.31 10.03 -0.01
CA ALA A 79 -13.42 8.67 0.50
C ALA A 79 -14.86 8.15 0.43
N ALA A 80 -15.03 6.90 -0.01
CA ALA A 80 -16.34 6.23 -0.15
C ALA A 80 -17.33 6.92 -1.11
N CYS A 81 -16.84 7.65 -2.11
CA CYS A 81 -17.64 8.09 -3.25
C CYS A 81 -17.72 6.96 -4.29
N TYR A 82 -18.64 6.00 -4.08
CA TYR A 82 -18.62 4.72 -4.79
C TYR A 82 -18.96 4.82 -6.28
N GLU A 83 -19.81 5.79 -6.68
CA GLU A 83 -20.26 5.96 -8.07
C GLU A 83 -19.45 6.98 -8.85
N LEU A 84 -18.48 7.66 -8.24
CA LEU A 84 -17.64 8.65 -8.90
C LEU A 84 -16.67 7.94 -9.87
N GLN A 85 -16.74 8.29 -11.16
CA GLN A 85 -15.98 7.61 -12.23
C GLN A 85 -14.75 8.40 -12.68
N GLU A 86 -14.83 9.73 -12.67
CA GLU A 86 -13.69 10.57 -13.03
C GLU A 86 -13.60 11.81 -12.14
N LEU A 87 -12.37 12.30 -12.00
CA LEU A 87 -12.06 13.55 -11.31
C LEU A 87 -11.10 14.38 -12.15
N ASP A 88 -11.40 15.68 -12.32
CA ASP A 88 -10.46 16.66 -12.87
C ASP A 88 -9.99 17.60 -11.76
N LEU A 89 -8.75 17.37 -11.32
CA LEU A 89 -8.08 18.11 -10.25
C LEU A 89 -7.00 19.05 -10.81
N THR A 90 -7.08 19.33 -12.11
CA THR A 90 -6.16 20.23 -12.82
C THR A 90 -6.20 21.62 -12.19
N GLY A 91 -5.03 22.21 -11.97
CA GLY A 91 -4.91 23.55 -11.41
C GLY A 91 -4.94 23.64 -9.88
N TRP A 92 -5.10 22.53 -9.18
CA TRP A 92 -5.05 22.53 -7.72
C TRP A 92 -3.65 22.85 -7.21
N ASN A 93 -3.55 23.84 -6.34
CA ASN A 93 -2.30 24.14 -5.63
C ASN A 93 -2.22 23.34 -4.33
N THR A 94 -1.42 22.30 -4.34
CA THR A 94 -1.22 21.39 -3.19
C THR A 94 0.04 21.69 -2.38
N SER A 95 0.73 22.80 -2.63
CA SER A 95 2.06 23.10 -2.08
C SER A 95 2.13 23.19 -0.55
N LYS A 96 1.01 23.43 0.14
CA LYS A 96 0.95 23.45 1.60
C LYS A 96 0.40 22.17 2.23
N VAL A 97 -0.05 21.22 1.41
CA VAL A 97 -0.69 19.99 1.89
C VAL A 97 0.33 19.12 2.63
N ARG A 98 -0.07 18.59 3.77
CA ARG A 98 0.74 17.76 4.65
C ARG A 98 0.26 16.31 4.71
N THR A 99 -1.04 16.07 4.50
CA THR A 99 -1.63 14.74 4.48
C THR A 99 -2.68 14.62 3.38
N MET A 100 -2.64 13.48 2.67
CA MET A 100 -3.57 13.06 1.63
C MET A 100 -4.06 11.63 1.90
N SER A 101 -3.98 11.19 3.18
CA SER A 101 -4.39 9.84 3.54
C SER A 101 -5.87 9.61 3.22
N TYR A 102 -6.22 8.40 2.75
CA TYR A 102 -7.59 8.02 2.39
C TYR A 102 -8.25 8.88 1.30
N MET A 103 -7.53 9.74 0.57
CA MET A 103 -8.13 10.76 -0.30
C MET A 103 -9.12 10.20 -1.31
N PHE A 104 -8.83 9.05 -1.92
CA PHE A 104 -9.68 8.34 -2.87
C PHE A 104 -10.06 6.94 -2.38
N TYR A 105 -10.03 6.75 -1.05
CA TYR A 105 -10.31 5.45 -0.44
C TYR A 105 -11.69 4.92 -0.82
N CYS A 106 -11.77 3.68 -1.26
CA CYS A 106 -13.03 3.03 -1.65
C CYS A 106 -13.83 3.74 -2.76
N CYS A 107 -13.20 4.54 -3.63
CA CYS A 107 -13.86 5.06 -4.83
C CYS A 107 -14.07 3.94 -5.86
N LYS A 108 -15.15 3.17 -5.72
CA LYS A 108 -15.33 1.86 -6.38
C LYS A 108 -15.46 1.90 -7.90
N GLN A 109 -15.76 3.05 -8.49
CA GLN A 109 -15.88 3.22 -9.93
C GLN A 109 -14.89 4.23 -10.50
N LEU A 110 -13.95 4.75 -9.70
CA LEU A 110 -13.02 5.79 -10.12
C LEU A 110 -11.95 5.23 -11.06
N GLU A 111 -12.13 5.46 -12.35
CA GLU A 111 -11.23 4.99 -13.41
C GLU A 111 -10.18 6.04 -13.80
N THR A 112 -10.50 7.34 -13.69
CA THR A 112 -9.65 8.42 -14.19
C THR A 112 -9.53 9.56 -13.19
N ILE A 113 -8.28 9.95 -12.90
CA ILE A 113 -7.93 11.14 -12.13
C ILE A 113 -6.97 11.97 -12.97
N ARG A 114 -7.35 13.21 -13.34
CA ARG A 114 -6.51 14.16 -14.08
C ARG A 114 -5.94 15.19 -13.13
N GLY A 115 -4.77 15.73 -13.47
CA GLY A 115 -4.14 16.83 -12.73
C GLY A 115 -3.14 16.39 -11.64
N LEU A 116 -3.04 15.11 -11.31
CA LEU A 116 -2.09 14.61 -10.31
C LEU A 116 -0.64 14.92 -10.69
N GLU A 117 -0.33 14.93 -11.98
CA GLU A 117 1.00 15.22 -12.51
C GLU A 117 1.48 16.66 -12.27
N THR A 118 0.55 17.57 -11.88
CA THR A 118 0.86 18.96 -11.57
C THR A 118 1.01 19.24 -10.07
N TRP A 119 0.75 18.26 -9.24
CA TRP A 119 0.71 18.45 -7.80
C TRP A 119 2.10 18.65 -7.21
N ASN A 120 2.22 19.63 -6.31
CA ASN A 120 3.39 19.81 -5.46
C ASN A 120 3.16 19.09 -4.14
N THR A 121 3.75 17.91 -3.99
CA THR A 121 3.58 17.05 -2.81
C THR A 121 4.79 17.09 -1.86
N GLY A 122 5.72 18.02 -2.06
CA GLY A 122 6.96 18.08 -1.28
C GLY A 122 6.79 18.32 0.23
N ASN A 123 5.61 18.73 0.70
CA ASN A 123 5.31 18.88 2.13
C ASN A 123 4.47 17.72 2.70
N VAL A 124 4.08 16.75 1.87
CA VAL A 124 3.22 15.63 2.30
C VAL A 124 4.04 14.60 3.06
N TRP A 125 3.59 14.23 4.25
CA TRP A 125 4.23 13.21 5.08
C TRP A 125 3.38 11.94 5.23
N ASN A 126 2.08 11.98 4.88
CA ASN A 126 1.18 10.84 4.95
C ASN A 126 0.35 10.69 3.68
N MET A 127 0.51 9.53 3.00
CA MET A 127 -0.25 9.11 1.82
C MET A 127 -0.91 7.73 2.03
N SER A 128 -1.09 7.33 3.31
CA SER A 128 -1.68 6.01 3.61
C SER A 128 -3.08 5.88 3.03
N CYS A 129 -3.41 4.71 2.49
CA CYS A 129 -4.70 4.37 1.88
C CYS A 129 -5.15 5.32 0.75
N MET A 130 -4.26 6.14 0.17
CA MET A 130 -4.66 7.24 -0.75
C MET A 130 -5.49 6.74 -1.94
N PHE A 131 -5.15 5.60 -2.51
CA PHE A 131 -5.85 4.96 -3.64
C PHE A 131 -6.40 3.59 -3.26
N SER A 132 -6.44 3.26 -1.97
CA SER A 132 -6.87 1.96 -1.49
C SER A 132 -8.34 1.69 -1.85
N TYR A 133 -8.57 0.55 -2.47
CA TYR A 133 -9.92 0.09 -2.79
C TYR A 133 -10.67 -0.49 -1.59
N GLY A 134 -9.98 -0.60 -0.44
CA GLY A 134 -10.52 -1.20 0.78
C GLY A 134 -10.62 -2.73 0.72
N ILE A 135 -11.10 -3.31 1.78
CA ILE A 135 -11.30 -4.77 1.88
C ILE A 135 -12.53 -5.15 1.05
N SER A 136 -12.33 -5.47 -0.22
CA SER A 136 -13.37 -6.00 -1.09
C SER A 136 -13.02 -7.41 -1.53
N TYR A 137 -14.00 -8.31 -1.55
CA TYR A 137 -13.80 -9.68 -2.06
C TYR A 137 -13.61 -9.72 -3.57
N SER A 138 -13.91 -8.63 -4.29
CA SER A 138 -13.86 -8.60 -5.77
C SER A 138 -12.51 -8.21 -6.35
N HIS A 139 -11.51 -7.76 -5.58
CA HIS A 139 -10.16 -7.41 -6.04
C HIS A 139 -10.07 -6.56 -7.34
N ASP A 140 -11.18 -6.00 -7.81
CA ASP A 140 -11.32 -5.37 -9.13
C ASP A 140 -11.36 -3.86 -9.04
N GLY A 141 -10.44 -3.25 -8.25
CA GLY A 141 -10.32 -1.80 -8.21
C GLY A 141 -10.25 -1.23 -9.64
N PRO A 142 -11.08 -0.26 -10.03
CA PRO A 142 -11.27 0.17 -11.42
C PRO A 142 -10.08 0.90 -12.01
N LEU A 143 -9.18 1.39 -11.17
CA LEU A 143 -8.04 2.19 -11.56
C LEU A 143 -7.05 1.36 -12.38
N LYS A 144 -7.00 1.59 -13.70
CA LYS A 144 -6.16 0.84 -14.64
C LYS A 144 -4.82 1.51 -14.88
N ASN A 145 -4.82 2.85 -14.93
CA ASN A 145 -3.64 3.66 -15.19
C ASN A 145 -3.68 4.91 -14.32
N ILE A 146 -2.54 5.25 -13.73
CA ILE A 146 -2.39 6.47 -12.97
C ILE A 146 -0.99 7.04 -13.19
N ASN A 147 -0.88 8.32 -13.47
CA ASN A 147 0.41 8.99 -13.62
C ASN A 147 0.82 9.66 -12.32
N LEU A 148 1.75 9.04 -11.61
CA LEU A 148 2.33 9.53 -10.35
C LEU A 148 3.83 9.83 -10.47
N SER A 149 4.38 9.84 -11.69
CA SER A 149 5.83 9.98 -11.94
C SER A 149 6.42 11.29 -11.43
N ASN A 150 5.60 12.34 -11.30
CA ASN A 150 6.02 13.66 -10.81
C ASN A 150 5.75 13.89 -9.32
N LEU A 151 5.13 12.95 -8.61
CA LEU A 151 4.93 13.12 -7.17
C LEU A 151 6.26 13.18 -6.43
N ASN A 152 6.47 14.24 -5.67
CA ASN A 152 7.59 14.32 -4.73
C ASN A 152 7.19 13.64 -3.43
N VAL A 153 7.75 12.46 -3.18
CA VAL A 153 7.47 11.64 -1.99
C VAL A 153 8.61 11.71 -0.95
N SER A 154 9.60 12.58 -1.15
CA SER A 154 10.82 12.63 -0.33
C SER A 154 10.56 12.91 1.16
N ASN A 155 9.43 13.52 1.53
CA ASN A 155 9.05 13.75 2.92
C ASN A 155 8.02 12.74 3.45
N VAL A 156 7.55 11.81 2.60
CA VAL A 156 6.52 10.84 3.01
C VAL A 156 7.11 9.81 3.98
N ARG A 157 6.39 9.58 5.06
CA ARG A 157 6.75 8.62 6.12
C ARG A 157 5.82 7.42 6.16
N ASP A 158 4.60 7.57 5.66
CA ASP A 158 3.57 6.55 5.70
C ASP A 158 2.91 6.41 4.32
N MET A 159 3.07 5.21 3.72
CA MET A 159 2.42 4.77 2.49
C MET A 159 1.67 3.45 2.71
N SER A 160 1.28 3.16 3.97
CA SER A 160 0.55 1.94 4.27
C SER A 160 -0.74 1.86 3.46
N ASP A 161 -1.04 0.68 2.91
CA ASP A 161 -2.23 0.42 2.10
C ASP A 161 -2.43 1.36 0.88
N MET A 162 -1.41 2.12 0.42
CA MET A 162 -1.59 3.20 -0.57
C MET A 162 -2.29 2.74 -1.86
N PHE A 163 -2.00 1.53 -2.33
CA PHE A 163 -2.60 0.91 -3.52
C PHE A 163 -3.31 -0.41 -3.19
N TYR A 164 -3.69 -0.61 -1.93
CA TYR A 164 -4.35 -1.85 -1.50
C TYR A 164 -5.60 -2.13 -2.34
N GLY A 165 -5.66 -3.31 -2.97
CA GLY A 165 -6.82 -3.73 -3.78
C GLY A 165 -6.93 -3.04 -5.14
N CYS A 166 -5.90 -2.33 -5.64
CA CYS A 166 -5.87 -1.79 -7.00
C CYS A 166 -5.68 -2.92 -8.02
N GLY A 167 -6.64 -3.86 -8.07
CA GLY A 167 -6.53 -5.11 -8.80
C GLY A 167 -6.46 -4.97 -10.32
N SER A 168 -6.95 -3.88 -10.91
CA SER A 168 -6.88 -3.61 -12.36
C SER A 168 -5.62 -2.86 -12.78
N LEU A 169 -4.78 -2.41 -11.83
CA LEU A 169 -3.58 -1.65 -12.10
C LEU A 169 -2.48 -2.56 -12.69
N LYS A 170 -2.15 -2.36 -13.96
CA LYS A 170 -1.15 -3.17 -14.67
C LYS A 170 0.26 -2.62 -14.57
N TYR A 171 0.38 -1.31 -14.49
CA TYR A 171 1.64 -0.59 -14.47
C TYR A 171 1.52 0.69 -13.64
N ILE A 172 2.57 1.02 -12.93
CA ILE A 172 2.74 2.29 -12.23
C ILE A 172 4.22 2.67 -12.24
N ASP A 173 4.53 3.93 -12.60
CA ASP A 173 5.89 4.44 -12.56
C ASP A 173 6.19 5.08 -11.21
N VAL A 174 6.95 4.37 -10.40
CA VAL A 174 7.47 4.79 -9.08
C VAL A 174 9.00 4.78 -9.05
N SER A 175 9.64 4.62 -10.21
CA SER A 175 11.10 4.43 -10.35
C SER A 175 11.92 5.63 -9.86
N LYS A 176 11.33 6.83 -9.87
CA LYS A 176 11.96 8.08 -9.43
C LYS A 176 11.60 8.50 -8.00
N TRP A 177 10.83 7.71 -7.29
CA TRP A 177 10.42 8.05 -5.94
C TRP A 177 11.60 7.99 -4.96
N ASP A 178 11.85 9.09 -4.28
CA ASP A 178 12.76 9.12 -3.13
C ASP A 178 11.99 8.74 -1.87
N VAL A 179 12.13 7.48 -1.46
CA VAL A 179 11.47 6.92 -0.27
C VAL A 179 12.39 6.90 0.96
N SER A 180 13.46 7.70 0.97
CA SER A 180 14.47 7.68 2.04
C SER A 180 13.93 8.04 3.43
N ASN A 181 12.81 8.76 3.51
CA ASN A 181 12.13 9.08 4.77
C ASN A 181 10.99 8.12 5.13
N LEU A 182 10.68 7.15 4.26
CA LEU A 182 9.59 6.19 4.50
C LEU A 182 9.83 5.35 5.75
N ARG A 183 8.80 5.17 6.57
CA ARG A 183 8.82 4.36 7.80
C ARG A 183 8.01 3.09 7.68
N THR A 184 6.91 3.15 6.95
CA THR A 184 6.02 2.00 6.75
C THR A 184 5.54 1.92 5.32
N ALA A 185 5.60 0.70 4.77
CA ALA A 185 5.08 0.29 3.47
C ALA A 185 4.13 -0.91 3.62
N ASP A 186 3.50 -1.02 4.80
CA ASP A 186 2.56 -2.08 5.13
C ASP A 186 1.45 -2.18 4.09
N HIS A 187 1.24 -3.34 3.48
CA HIS A 187 0.23 -3.61 2.45
C HIS A 187 0.24 -2.65 1.23
N MET A 188 1.33 -1.93 0.97
CA MET A 188 1.36 -0.83 -0.01
C MET A 188 0.84 -1.21 -1.40
N PHE A 189 1.19 -2.39 -1.91
CA PHE A 189 0.73 -2.94 -3.20
C PHE A 189 -0.07 -4.24 -3.01
N CYS A 190 -0.59 -4.48 -1.80
CA CYS A 190 -1.34 -5.68 -1.50
C CYS A 190 -2.56 -5.81 -2.42
N GLN A 191 -2.76 -7.00 -2.99
CA GLN A 191 -3.85 -7.29 -3.93
C GLN A 191 -3.81 -6.47 -5.25
N CYS A 192 -2.66 -5.97 -5.67
CA CYS A 192 -2.45 -5.47 -7.04
C CYS A 192 -2.28 -6.67 -8.00
N ILE A 193 -3.36 -7.44 -8.18
CA ILE A 193 -3.32 -8.76 -8.83
C ILE A 193 -2.93 -8.73 -10.31
N SER A 194 -3.14 -7.60 -10.99
CA SER A 194 -2.80 -7.38 -12.41
C SER A 194 -1.46 -6.69 -12.63
N LEU A 195 -0.74 -6.35 -11.56
CA LEU A 195 0.54 -5.64 -11.67
C LEU A 195 1.61 -6.56 -12.26
N GLU A 196 2.06 -6.23 -13.48
CA GLU A 196 3.01 -7.05 -14.24
C GLU A 196 4.46 -6.60 -14.03
N ASN A 197 4.68 -5.29 -13.87
CA ASN A 197 5.99 -4.68 -13.71
C ASN A 197 5.96 -3.58 -12.66
N LEU A 198 6.99 -3.55 -11.82
CA LEU A 198 7.18 -2.54 -10.78
C LEU A 198 8.67 -2.29 -10.58
N ASP A 199 9.13 -1.08 -10.90
CA ASP A 199 10.53 -0.71 -10.68
C ASP A 199 10.71 0.00 -9.33
N VAL A 200 11.28 -0.73 -8.39
CA VAL A 200 11.63 -0.27 -7.03
C VAL A 200 13.15 -0.39 -6.77
N SER A 201 13.93 -0.62 -7.85
CA SER A 201 15.37 -0.92 -7.78
C SER A 201 16.22 0.21 -7.17
N ASN A 202 15.73 1.45 -7.25
CA ASN A 202 16.44 2.62 -6.70
C ASN A 202 15.88 3.10 -5.34
N TRP A 203 14.95 2.38 -4.75
CA TRP A 203 14.37 2.78 -3.47
C TRP A 203 15.36 2.62 -2.31
N ASN A 204 15.57 3.71 -1.56
CA ASN A 204 16.29 3.65 -0.29
C ASN A 204 15.31 3.35 0.85
N VAL A 205 15.24 2.09 1.23
CA VAL A 205 14.30 1.58 2.26
C VAL A 205 14.94 1.46 3.65
N GLU A 206 16.12 2.04 3.89
CA GLU A 206 16.88 1.83 5.12
C GLU A 206 16.15 2.25 6.40
N ASN A 207 15.15 3.12 6.28
CA ASN A 207 14.34 3.62 7.38
C ASN A 207 12.99 2.89 7.53
N VAL A 208 12.64 2.02 6.59
CA VAL A 208 11.37 1.27 6.64
C VAL A 208 11.46 0.16 7.69
N ASN A 209 10.51 0.19 8.62
CA ASN A 209 10.44 -0.81 9.70
C ASN A 209 9.33 -1.85 9.48
N ASN A 210 8.34 -1.57 8.63
CA ASN A 210 7.24 -2.48 8.36
C ASN A 210 7.05 -2.69 6.86
N PHE A 211 7.28 -3.94 6.43
CA PHE A 211 7.10 -4.43 5.06
C PHE A 211 5.99 -5.49 4.98
N ASN A 212 5.13 -5.62 6.01
CA ASN A 212 4.11 -6.65 6.00
C ASN A 212 3.25 -6.57 4.74
N ALA A 213 3.02 -7.72 4.12
CA ALA A 213 2.15 -7.89 2.97
C ALA A 213 2.37 -6.86 1.83
N MET A 214 3.55 -6.22 1.76
CA MET A 214 3.81 -5.13 0.82
C MET A 214 3.46 -5.49 -0.62
N PHE A 215 3.71 -6.73 -1.04
CA PHE A 215 3.43 -7.26 -2.38
C PHE A 215 2.47 -8.46 -2.33
N HIS A 216 1.76 -8.65 -1.22
CA HIS A 216 0.83 -9.78 -1.08
C HIS A 216 -0.16 -9.82 -2.24
N SER A 217 -0.28 -11.00 -2.87
CA SER A 217 -1.15 -11.22 -4.03
C SER A 217 -0.86 -10.36 -5.27
N CYS A 218 0.37 -9.91 -5.47
CA CYS A 218 0.82 -9.40 -6.77
C CYS A 218 1.04 -10.58 -7.73
N ARG A 219 -0.07 -11.19 -8.17
CA ARG A 219 -0.08 -12.52 -8.82
C ARG A 219 0.61 -12.56 -10.18
N LEU A 220 0.64 -11.46 -10.92
CA LEU A 220 1.26 -11.37 -12.25
C LEU A 220 2.69 -10.82 -12.23
N LEU A 221 3.20 -10.40 -11.07
CA LEU A 221 4.55 -9.89 -10.92
C LEU A 221 5.56 -11.04 -11.07
N LYS A 222 6.33 -11.04 -12.17
CA LYS A 222 7.31 -12.10 -12.48
C LYS A 222 8.68 -11.84 -11.88
N TYR A 223 9.07 -10.57 -11.82
CA TYR A 223 10.36 -10.11 -11.36
C TYR A 223 10.19 -8.84 -10.53
N ILE A 224 10.98 -8.71 -9.50
CA ILE A 224 11.11 -7.48 -8.72
C ILE A 224 12.56 -7.33 -8.29
N ASP A 225 13.16 -6.19 -8.60
CA ASP A 225 14.54 -5.91 -8.21
C ASP A 225 14.58 -5.20 -6.86
N VAL A 226 14.96 -5.95 -5.84
CA VAL A 226 15.18 -5.46 -4.47
C VAL A 226 16.67 -5.55 -4.07
N SER A 227 17.58 -5.80 -5.04
CA SER A 227 19.00 -6.09 -4.81
C SER A 227 19.78 -4.97 -4.12
N LYS A 228 19.27 -3.74 -4.14
CA LYS A 228 19.90 -2.59 -3.45
C LYS A 228 19.23 -2.24 -2.11
N TRP A 229 18.21 -2.99 -1.67
CA TRP A 229 17.47 -2.65 -0.48
C TRP A 229 18.27 -2.92 0.80
N ASN A 230 18.48 -1.88 1.59
CA ASN A 230 19.04 -1.98 2.93
C ASN A 230 17.90 -2.10 3.95
N THR A 231 17.67 -3.33 4.45
CA THR A 231 16.53 -3.62 5.34
C THR A 231 16.89 -3.54 6.83
N ARG A 232 17.95 -2.84 7.20
CA ARG A 232 18.48 -2.79 8.58
C ARG A 232 17.50 -2.32 9.66
N SER A 233 16.46 -1.60 9.28
CA SER A 233 15.44 -1.10 10.21
C SER A 233 14.20 -1.97 10.26
N ALA A 234 14.10 -3.00 9.41
CA ALA A 234 12.94 -3.87 9.33
C ALA A 234 12.68 -4.62 10.63
N ILE A 235 11.43 -4.61 11.07
CA ILE A 235 10.91 -5.33 12.24
C ILE A 235 9.91 -6.39 11.79
N TYR A 236 9.10 -6.11 10.76
CA TYR A 236 8.05 -6.98 10.25
C TYR A 236 8.21 -7.21 8.75
N MET A 237 8.18 -8.48 8.33
CA MET A 237 8.25 -8.93 6.93
C MET A 237 7.23 -10.05 6.64
N CYS A 238 6.19 -10.19 7.49
CA CYS A 238 5.17 -11.21 7.28
C CYS A 238 4.45 -10.99 5.96
N GLN A 239 4.14 -12.08 5.25
CA GLN A 239 3.33 -12.05 4.04
C GLN A 239 3.89 -11.15 2.91
N MET A 240 5.14 -10.67 3.03
CA MET A 240 5.69 -9.65 2.14
C MET A 240 5.55 -10.00 0.66
N PHE A 241 5.72 -11.27 0.30
CA PHE A 241 5.59 -11.81 -1.05
C PHE A 241 4.54 -12.93 -1.14
N GLU A 242 3.66 -13.05 -0.13
CA GLU A 242 2.61 -14.08 -0.13
C GLU A 242 1.78 -14.00 -1.41
N ALA A 243 1.53 -15.16 -2.02
CA ALA A 243 0.74 -15.32 -3.25
C ALA A 243 1.26 -14.49 -4.46
N CYS A 244 2.56 -14.16 -4.50
CA CYS A 244 3.24 -13.72 -5.71
C CYS A 244 3.44 -14.94 -6.63
N SER A 245 2.34 -15.47 -7.16
CA SER A 245 2.31 -16.80 -7.80
C SER A 245 3.10 -16.89 -9.10
N SER A 246 3.35 -15.78 -9.79
CA SER A 246 4.18 -15.71 -11.00
C SER A 246 5.66 -15.37 -10.73
N LEU A 247 6.05 -15.07 -9.50
CA LEU A 247 7.41 -14.69 -9.15
C LEU A 247 8.37 -15.85 -9.38
N ILE A 248 9.29 -15.70 -10.33
CA ILE A 248 10.20 -16.77 -10.77
C ILE A 248 11.47 -16.81 -9.93
N GLU A 249 12.01 -15.63 -9.63
CA GLU A 249 13.24 -15.44 -8.86
C GLU A 249 13.18 -14.12 -8.09
N ILE A 250 13.92 -14.07 -6.99
CA ILE A 250 14.12 -12.86 -6.19
C ILE A 250 15.44 -12.96 -5.44
N ASP A 251 16.24 -11.89 -5.47
CA ASP A 251 17.45 -11.80 -4.66
C ASP A 251 17.22 -11.06 -3.35
N VAL A 252 17.13 -11.82 -2.28
CA VAL A 252 17.04 -11.33 -0.89
C VAL A 252 18.28 -11.71 -0.06
N SER A 253 19.34 -12.18 -0.73
CA SER A 253 20.57 -12.70 -0.08
C SER A 253 21.35 -11.64 0.70
N HIS A 254 21.01 -10.37 0.53
CA HIS A 254 21.62 -9.20 1.18
C HIS A 254 20.73 -8.57 2.25
N PHE A 255 19.50 -9.08 2.46
CA PHE A 255 18.59 -8.53 3.46
C PHE A 255 19.19 -8.62 4.86
N ILE A 256 19.11 -7.51 5.60
CA ILE A 256 19.54 -7.41 7.00
C ILE A 256 18.31 -7.61 7.88
N THR A 257 18.23 -8.75 8.58
CA THR A 257 17.03 -9.15 9.33
C THR A 257 17.24 -9.23 10.84
N ASN A 258 18.30 -8.63 11.37
CA ASN A 258 18.69 -8.72 12.77
C ASN A 258 17.63 -8.22 13.77
N LYS A 259 16.68 -7.44 13.32
CA LYS A 259 15.57 -6.89 14.14
C LYS A 259 14.21 -7.49 13.78
N VAL A 260 14.16 -8.33 12.75
CA VAL A 260 12.90 -8.89 12.28
C VAL A 260 12.39 -9.95 13.23
N ILE A 261 11.14 -9.78 13.69
CA ILE A 261 10.48 -10.67 14.64
C ILE A 261 9.40 -11.54 14.01
N GLY A 262 9.01 -11.27 12.75
CA GLY A 262 7.98 -12.02 12.03
C GLY A 262 8.30 -12.20 10.56
N PHE A 263 8.32 -13.46 10.12
CA PHE A 263 8.48 -13.92 8.74
C PHE A 263 7.30 -14.79 8.28
N GLY A 264 6.23 -14.85 9.09
CA GLY A 264 5.09 -15.72 8.80
C GLY A 264 4.56 -15.49 7.39
N GLU A 265 4.32 -16.60 6.67
CA GLU A 265 3.77 -16.60 5.31
C GLU A 265 4.53 -15.75 4.26
N MET A 266 5.79 -15.34 4.54
CA MET A 266 6.54 -14.38 3.70
C MET A 266 6.63 -14.80 2.23
N PHE A 267 6.77 -16.07 1.93
CA PHE A 267 6.85 -16.67 0.58
C PHE A 267 5.78 -17.76 0.36
N LYS A 268 4.70 -17.73 1.12
CA LYS A 268 3.58 -18.66 0.95
C LYS A 268 2.93 -18.46 -0.42
N ASP A 269 2.49 -19.56 -1.05
CA ASP A 269 1.84 -19.56 -2.36
C ASP A 269 2.70 -18.93 -3.50
N CYS A 270 4.02 -18.83 -3.34
CA CYS A 270 4.97 -18.45 -4.40
C CYS A 270 5.24 -19.66 -5.31
N ILE A 271 4.23 -20.10 -6.05
CA ILE A 271 4.23 -21.39 -6.75
C ILE A 271 5.21 -21.47 -7.92
N SER A 272 5.71 -20.34 -8.46
CA SER A 272 6.70 -20.33 -9.56
C SER A 272 8.13 -20.22 -9.07
N LEU A 273 8.34 -19.89 -7.79
CA LEU A 273 9.67 -19.70 -7.21
C LEU A 273 10.40 -21.04 -7.07
N GLN A 274 11.66 -21.12 -7.52
CA GLN A 274 12.42 -22.37 -7.55
C GLN A 274 13.52 -22.45 -6.49
N GLU A 275 14.15 -21.32 -6.20
CA GLU A 275 15.27 -21.24 -5.26
C GLU A 275 15.19 -19.95 -4.44
N LEU A 276 15.66 -20.01 -3.20
CA LEU A 276 15.80 -18.85 -2.33
C LEU A 276 17.16 -18.86 -1.63
N ASN A 277 17.83 -17.71 -1.62
CA ASN A 277 19.04 -17.50 -0.87
C ASN A 277 18.76 -16.61 0.36
N LEU A 278 18.70 -17.24 1.53
CA LEU A 278 18.46 -16.61 2.84
C LEU A 278 19.73 -16.66 3.72
N THR A 279 20.92 -16.76 3.12
CA THR A 279 22.19 -16.93 3.89
C THR A 279 22.50 -15.73 4.78
N SER A 280 21.97 -14.54 4.48
CA SER A 280 22.12 -13.35 5.31
C SER A 280 21.09 -13.25 6.46
N PHE A 281 20.02 -14.07 6.42
CA PHE A 281 18.93 -13.95 7.39
C PHE A 281 19.41 -14.30 8.79
N CYS A 282 19.22 -13.36 9.70
CA CYS A 282 19.42 -13.53 11.14
C CYS A 282 18.03 -13.67 11.79
N THR A 283 17.85 -14.74 12.55
CA THR A 283 16.57 -15.06 13.18
C THR A 283 16.59 -14.89 14.70
N GLU A 284 17.65 -14.28 15.24
CA GLU A 284 17.84 -14.13 16.68
C GLU A 284 16.75 -13.28 17.36
N ALA A 285 16.24 -12.24 16.65
CA ALA A 285 15.21 -11.35 17.20
C ALA A 285 13.82 -11.99 17.23
N VAL A 286 13.60 -13.11 16.52
CA VAL A 286 12.31 -13.81 16.53
C VAL A 286 12.08 -14.44 17.91
N PRO A 287 10.98 -14.13 18.60
CA PRO A 287 10.69 -14.67 19.94
C PRO A 287 10.57 -16.19 19.94
N ASN A 288 10.96 -16.81 21.07
CA ASN A 288 10.70 -18.21 21.33
C ASN A 288 9.23 -18.43 21.72
N GLY A 289 8.73 -19.65 21.47
CA GLY A 289 7.36 -20.05 21.82
C GLY A 289 6.36 -19.88 20.69
N ALA A 290 5.09 -19.93 21.02
CA ALA A 290 4.01 -19.82 20.04
C ALA A 290 3.97 -18.44 19.38
N ALA A 291 3.48 -18.40 18.14
CA ALA A 291 3.29 -17.15 17.42
C ALA A 291 2.39 -16.21 18.21
N GLN A 292 2.82 -14.96 18.30
CA GLN A 292 2.03 -13.88 18.89
C GLN A 292 1.53 -12.97 17.76
N LYS A 293 0.24 -12.72 17.72
CA LYS A 293 -0.29 -11.72 16.78
C LYS A 293 0.17 -10.33 17.21
N GLY A 294 0.54 -9.52 16.24
CA GLY A 294 0.77 -8.10 16.45
C GLY A 294 -0.48 -7.42 17.02
N THR A 295 -0.31 -6.23 17.57
CA THR A 295 -1.41 -5.40 18.10
C THR A 295 -1.44 -4.07 17.36
N GLY A 296 -2.62 -3.44 17.30
CA GLY A 296 -2.79 -2.18 16.59
C GLY A 296 -2.52 -2.35 15.09
N ASP A 297 -1.72 -1.46 14.52
CA ASP A 297 -1.37 -1.45 13.08
C ASP A 297 -0.64 -2.72 12.61
N TYR A 298 -0.14 -3.55 13.55
CA TYR A 298 0.58 -4.80 13.28
C TYR A 298 -0.26 -6.06 13.53
N ALA A 299 -1.55 -5.92 13.75
CA ALA A 299 -2.45 -7.05 14.10
C ALA A 299 -2.50 -8.16 13.04
N ARG A 300 -2.07 -7.85 11.80
CA ARG A 300 -2.05 -8.81 10.68
C ARG A 300 -0.76 -9.65 10.60
N CYS A 301 0.27 -9.31 11.37
CA CYS A 301 1.51 -10.07 11.44
C CYS A 301 1.56 -10.91 12.71
N SER A 302 2.01 -12.15 12.58
CA SER A 302 2.39 -12.97 13.72
C SER A 302 3.91 -13.08 13.83
N THR A 303 4.44 -13.13 15.05
CA THR A 303 5.85 -13.44 15.27
C THR A 303 6.14 -14.88 14.86
N GLY A 304 7.34 -15.15 14.33
CA GLY A 304 7.73 -16.50 13.94
C GLY A 304 7.80 -16.73 12.44
N PHE A 305 7.65 -17.99 12.04
CA PHE A 305 7.86 -18.47 10.68
C PHE A 305 6.65 -19.25 10.13
N ASP A 306 5.50 -19.19 10.78
CA ASP A 306 4.34 -20.02 10.43
C ASP A 306 3.99 -19.87 8.94
N GLY A 307 3.95 -21.01 8.26
CA GLY A 307 3.62 -21.07 6.84
C GLY A 307 4.58 -20.34 5.90
N MET A 308 5.80 -19.95 6.31
CA MET A 308 6.71 -19.08 5.54
C MET A 308 6.87 -19.49 4.07
N PHE A 309 6.89 -20.80 3.78
CA PHE A 309 7.05 -21.35 2.42
C PHE A 309 5.87 -22.26 2.03
N ARG A 310 4.79 -22.21 2.79
CA ARG A 310 3.62 -23.07 2.55
C ARG A 310 3.10 -22.93 1.13
N ASN A 311 2.73 -24.05 0.49
CA ASN A 311 2.20 -24.15 -0.87
C ASN A 311 3.15 -23.69 -2.00
N SER A 312 4.45 -23.44 -1.72
CA SER A 312 5.41 -23.06 -2.76
C SER A 312 5.95 -24.31 -3.45
N GLY A 313 5.08 -24.98 -4.24
CA GLY A 313 5.28 -26.34 -4.76
C GLY A 313 6.46 -26.52 -5.73
N ASN A 314 6.97 -25.44 -6.35
CA ASN A 314 8.16 -25.51 -7.21
C ASN A 314 9.47 -25.15 -6.49
N LEU A 315 9.39 -24.75 -5.23
CA LEU A 315 10.57 -24.37 -4.44
C LEU A 315 11.39 -25.63 -4.09
N LYS A 316 12.56 -25.75 -4.72
CA LYS A 316 13.42 -26.95 -4.64
C LYS A 316 14.60 -26.73 -3.72
N ARG A 317 15.07 -25.50 -3.56
CA ARG A 317 16.27 -25.18 -2.78
C ARG A 317 16.10 -23.91 -1.97
N ILE A 318 16.43 -23.98 -0.70
CA ILE A 318 16.57 -22.82 0.18
C ILE A 318 17.97 -22.90 0.80
N TYR A 319 18.74 -21.82 0.65
CA TYR A 319 20.06 -21.69 1.25
C TYR A 319 19.93 -20.83 2.50
N VAL A 320 20.42 -21.30 3.63
CA VAL A 320 20.42 -20.58 4.92
C VAL A 320 21.83 -20.46 5.46
N GLY A 321 22.11 -19.40 6.21
CA GLY A 321 23.39 -19.15 6.84
C GLY A 321 23.43 -19.59 8.32
N ASP A 322 24.57 -19.33 8.97
CA ASP A 322 24.82 -19.76 10.35
C ASP A 322 23.94 -19.05 11.38
N LYS A 323 23.34 -17.90 11.03
CA LYS A 323 22.42 -17.14 11.90
C LYS A 323 20.95 -17.55 11.77
N TRP A 324 20.67 -18.55 10.92
CA TRP A 324 19.35 -19.13 10.79
C TRP A 324 19.11 -20.17 11.88
N ASN A 325 18.20 -19.87 12.79
CA ASN A 325 17.78 -20.81 13.84
C ASN A 325 16.28 -20.67 14.08
N ILE A 326 15.53 -21.77 13.89
CA ILE A 326 14.08 -21.85 14.13
C ILE A 326 13.73 -22.69 15.36
N GLU A 327 14.74 -23.18 16.10
CA GLU A 327 14.55 -23.95 17.30
C GLU A 327 13.79 -23.14 18.36
N ASN A 328 12.78 -23.77 18.96
CA ASN A 328 11.89 -23.18 19.97
C ASN A 328 11.10 -21.94 19.46
N LYS A 329 11.02 -21.71 18.12
CA LYS A 329 10.26 -20.62 17.52
C LYS A 329 9.01 -21.17 16.82
N SER A 330 7.95 -20.36 16.75
CA SER A 330 6.76 -20.75 15.97
C SER A 330 7.13 -20.95 14.51
N SER A 331 6.84 -22.14 13.99
CA SER A 331 7.16 -22.56 12.62
C SER A 331 6.14 -23.56 12.08
N GLU A 332 4.88 -23.44 12.51
CA GLU A 332 3.81 -24.33 12.08
C GLU A 332 3.64 -24.26 10.56
N PHE A 333 3.54 -25.42 9.92
CA PHE A 333 3.33 -25.55 8.48
C PHE A 333 4.36 -24.83 7.60
N ILE A 334 5.56 -24.53 8.12
CA ILE A 334 6.59 -23.73 7.41
C ILE A 334 6.88 -24.25 6.00
N PHE A 335 6.86 -25.58 5.79
CA PHE A 335 7.13 -26.27 4.51
C PHE A 335 5.93 -27.06 3.98
N LEU A 336 4.73 -26.86 4.50
CA LEU A 336 3.55 -27.62 4.09
C LEU A 336 3.27 -27.40 2.58
N TYR A 337 3.22 -28.53 1.82
CA TYR A 337 3.02 -28.52 0.36
C TYR A 337 4.12 -27.81 -0.44
N CYS A 338 5.36 -27.72 0.08
CA CYS A 338 6.53 -27.43 -0.73
C CYS A 338 6.88 -28.60 -1.66
N GLY A 339 7.70 -28.35 -2.69
CA GLY A 339 8.07 -29.39 -3.68
C GLY A 339 8.70 -30.64 -3.07
N THR A 340 8.42 -31.81 -3.67
CA THR A 340 8.80 -33.14 -3.15
C THR A 340 10.30 -33.42 -3.08
N ASN A 341 11.16 -32.58 -3.69
CA ASN A 341 12.63 -32.69 -3.68
C ASN A 341 13.29 -31.52 -2.96
N PHE A 342 12.78 -31.19 -1.80
CA PHE A 342 13.27 -30.09 -1.01
C PHE A 342 14.66 -30.40 -0.43
N PHE A 343 15.67 -29.58 -0.76
CA PHE A 343 17.01 -29.64 -0.18
C PHE A 343 17.31 -28.34 0.58
N MET A 344 17.41 -28.45 1.89
CA MET A 344 17.95 -27.38 2.71
C MET A 344 19.45 -27.65 2.92
N ARG A 345 20.33 -26.79 2.40
CA ARG A 345 21.75 -26.87 2.67
C ARG A 345 22.05 -26.08 3.94
N MET A 346 22.18 -26.79 5.05
CA MET A 346 22.59 -26.20 6.32
C MET A 346 24.09 -26.44 6.50
N SER A 347 24.83 -25.42 6.89
CA SER A 347 26.15 -25.60 7.52
C SER A 347 26.04 -26.26 8.92
N ALA A 348 24.82 -26.33 9.50
CA ALA A 348 24.54 -26.98 10.77
C ALA A 348 23.27 -27.84 10.70
N MET A 349 23.42 -29.13 10.44
CA MET A 349 22.33 -30.14 10.38
C MET A 349 21.65 -30.44 11.72
N HIS A 350 21.91 -29.71 12.79
CA HIS A 350 21.44 -30.10 14.14
C HIS A 350 19.96 -29.74 14.43
N ASN A 351 19.33 -28.88 13.67
CA ASN A 351 18.04 -28.29 14.05
C ASN A 351 16.82 -28.74 13.24
N LEU A 352 16.96 -29.65 12.26
CA LEU A 352 15.82 -30.11 11.42
C LEU A 352 14.93 -31.15 12.09
N LYS A 353 15.45 -31.91 13.06
CA LYS A 353 14.65 -32.93 13.78
C LYS A 353 13.50 -32.34 14.61
N ALA A 354 13.56 -31.05 14.93
CA ALA A 354 12.50 -30.36 15.69
C ALA A 354 11.34 -29.90 14.85
N ALA A 355 11.49 -29.82 13.51
CA ALA A 355 10.46 -29.35 12.57
C ALA A 355 9.60 -30.49 11.97
N GLY A 356 9.80 -31.74 12.42
CA GLY A 356 8.98 -32.89 11.98
C GLY A 356 9.27 -33.36 10.55
N LEU A 357 10.48 -33.16 10.04
CA LEU A 357 10.98 -33.68 8.76
C LEU A 357 11.90 -34.89 9.00
#